data_0b4396c1f9be3116ac06f514931b05d1
#
_entry.id   0b4396c1f9be3116ac06f514931b05d1
#
_cell.length_a   1.000
_cell.length_b   1.000
_cell.length_c   1.000
_cell.angle_alpha   90.00
_cell.angle_beta   90.00
_cell.angle_gamma   90.00
#
_symmetry.space_group_name_H-M   'P 1'
#
loop_
_entity.id
_entity.type
_entity.pdbx_description
1 polymer ?
#
loop_
_entity_poly.entity_id
_entity_poly.type
_entity_poly.pdbx_seq_one_letter_code
_entity_poly.pdbx_strand_id
1 'polypeptide(L)'
;NLERNAFYEGVEFPDDCDVLISYAPPKDESLVASFITQYAVTAYASQRYLEKHPISRPDELEHHSCILIDSMMIDDANIWRFNVAGSKEVRDYRVKGNYVCDNTQSALELARNHLGIVFAPDKSVQSDLQDGTLVPCFQQPYEWWLDLVAIFRKREYQPWRVQYVLDEMLREIRHQLAQSQQLRPEQAAESED
;
A
#
# COMPACT_ATOMS: atom_id res chain seq x y z
N ASN A 1 10.64 -4.99 -12.54
CA ASN A 1 11.41 -4.04 -11.71
C ASN A 1 11.18 -4.33 -10.23
N LEU A 2 11.67 -5.49 -9.75
CA LEU A 2 11.62 -5.91 -8.34
C LEU A 2 12.56 -5.08 -7.44
N GLU A 3 13.39 -4.22 -7.99
CA GLU A 3 14.33 -3.38 -7.23
C GLU A 3 13.64 -2.34 -6.32
N ARG A 4 12.35 -2.01 -6.58
CA ARG A 4 11.60 -1.05 -5.74
C ARG A 4 11.17 -1.64 -4.40
N ASN A 5 11.02 -2.95 -4.31
CA ASN A 5 10.62 -3.64 -3.08
C ASN A 5 11.82 -4.10 -2.23
N ALA A 6 13.03 -3.60 -2.50
CA ALA A 6 14.26 -3.95 -1.79
C ALA A 6 14.28 -3.63 -0.28
N PHE A 7 13.15 -3.15 0.25
CA PHE A 7 12.98 -2.79 1.67
C PHE A 7 12.16 -3.80 2.48
N TYR A 8 11.61 -4.82 1.81
CA TYR A 8 11.00 -5.94 2.50
C TYR A 8 12.02 -7.06 2.53
N GLU A 9 12.32 -7.61 3.70
CA GLU A 9 13.20 -8.78 3.84
C GLU A 9 12.71 -10.00 3.04
N GLY A 10 11.56 -9.84 2.40
CA GLY A 10 10.87 -10.87 1.67
C GLY A 10 9.94 -11.69 2.56
N VAL A 11 9.01 -12.40 1.92
CA VAL A 11 8.01 -13.21 2.60
C VAL A 11 8.38 -14.69 2.50
N GLU A 12 8.12 -15.43 3.56
CA GLU A 12 8.20 -16.90 3.55
C GLU A 12 6.97 -17.47 2.84
N PHE A 13 7.19 -18.44 1.97
CA PHE A 13 6.12 -19.12 1.25
C PHE A 13 5.67 -20.34 2.07
N PRO A 14 4.40 -20.41 2.51
CA PRO A 14 3.91 -21.52 3.30
C PRO A 14 3.94 -22.85 2.52
N ASP A 15 4.30 -23.95 3.19
CA ASP A 15 4.45 -25.25 2.55
C ASP A 15 3.15 -25.82 1.96
N ASP A 16 2.02 -25.48 2.56
CA ASP A 16 0.67 -25.89 2.19
C ASP A 16 -0.03 -24.90 1.23
N CYS A 17 0.70 -23.91 0.74
CA CYS A 17 0.18 -22.87 -0.14
C CYS A 17 0.59 -23.15 -1.60
N ASP A 18 -0.35 -23.00 -2.52
CA ASP A 18 -0.08 -23.06 -3.96
C ASP A 18 0.24 -21.66 -4.55
N VAL A 19 -0.39 -20.62 -4.00
CA VAL A 19 -0.23 -19.21 -4.44
C VAL A 19 -0.34 -18.29 -3.25
N LEU A 20 0.64 -17.39 -3.09
CA LEU A 20 0.65 -16.34 -2.10
C LEU A 20 0.53 -14.97 -2.78
N ILE A 21 -0.44 -14.16 -2.39
CA ILE A 21 -0.53 -12.75 -2.82
C ILE A 21 0.15 -11.88 -1.78
N SER A 22 1.13 -11.09 -2.19
CA SER A 22 1.99 -10.34 -1.28
C SER A 22 2.43 -9.00 -1.86
N TYR A 23 2.74 -8.05 -0.99
CA TYR A 23 3.46 -6.82 -1.33
C TYR A 23 4.99 -6.99 -1.20
N ALA A 24 5.45 -8.03 -0.54
CA ALA A 24 6.86 -8.35 -0.41
C ALA A 24 7.27 -9.44 -1.43
N PRO A 25 8.50 -9.40 -1.95
CA PRO A 25 9.03 -10.47 -2.80
C PRO A 25 9.22 -11.76 -2.00
N PRO A 26 9.36 -12.94 -2.64
CA PRO A 26 9.70 -14.16 -1.94
C PRO A 26 11.15 -14.11 -1.44
N LYS A 27 11.43 -14.70 -0.28
CA LYS A 27 12.80 -14.94 0.21
C LYS A 27 13.53 -16.01 -0.60
N ASP A 28 12.79 -16.99 -1.07
CA ASP A 28 13.31 -18.12 -1.84
C ASP A 28 13.36 -17.78 -3.34
N GLU A 29 14.57 -17.72 -3.90
CA GLU A 29 14.82 -17.44 -5.31
C GLU A 29 14.33 -18.55 -6.27
N SER A 30 13.98 -19.74 -5.74
CA SER A 30 13.37 -20.81 -6.53
C SER A 30 11.90 -20.53 -6.88
N LEU A 31 11.26 -19.60 -6.18
CA LEU A 31 9.88 -19.18 -6.42
C LEU A 31 9.80 -18.15 -7.57
N VAL A 32 8.62 -18.01 -8.11
CA VAL A 32 8.29 -17.01 -9.14
C VAL A 32 7.39 -15.96 -8.53
N ALA A 33 7.74 -14.69 -8.72
CA ALA A 33 6.88 -13.56 -8.40
C ALA A 33 6.33 -12.97 -9.70
N SER A 34 5.02 -13.04 -9.89
CA SER A 34 4.32 -12.44 -11.04
C SER A 34 3.66 -11.14 -10.60
N PHE A 35 4.03 -10.04 -11.25
CA PHE A 35 3.43 -8.73 -11.01
C PHE A 35 1.93 -8.75 -11.34
N ILE A 36 1.11 -8.22 -10.44
CA ILE A 36 -0.34 -8.05 -10.59
C ILE A 36 -0.65 -6.59 -10.87
N THR A 37 -0.35 -5.72 -9.92
CA THR A 37 -0.63 -4.28 -9.97
C THR A 37 0.26 -3.53 -8.99
N GLN A 38 0.08 -2.20 -8.97
CA GLN A 38 0.78 -1.30 -8.06
C GLN A 38 -0.23 -0.38 -7.37
N TYR A 39 -0.03 -0.12 -6.08
CA TYR A 39 -0.83 0.80 -5.29
C TYR A 39 0.02 1.96 -4.77
N ALA A 40 -0.52 3.17 -4.86
CA ALA A 40 0.02 4.30 -4.14
C ALA A 40 -0.36 4.18 -2.67
N VAL A 41 0.59 4.44 -1.78
CA VAL A 41 0.40 4.48 -0.34
C VAL A 41 0.77 5.86 0.14
N THR A 42 -0.10 6.49 0.92
CA THR A 42 0.16 7.79 1.53
C THR A 42 -0.48 7.91 2.91
N ALA A 43 -0.32 9.06 3.56
CA ALA A 43 -0.87 9.33 4.87
C ALA A 43 -2.27 9.94 4.76
N TYR A 44 -3.22 9.37 5.51
CA TYR A 44 -4.60 9.82 5.60
C TYR A 44 -5.02 10.08 7.03
N ALA A 45 -5.91 11.03 7.23
CA ALA A 45 -6.56 11.28 8.51
C ALA A 45 -7.98 11.84 8.29
N SER A 46 -8.79 11.84 9.33
CA SER A 46 -10.07 12.54 9.27
C SER A 46 -9.87 14.05 9.25
N GLN A 47 -10.75 14.77 8.57
CA GLN A 47 -10.69 16.22 8.53
C GLN A 47 -10.69 16.85 9.94
N ARG A 48 -11.50 16.29 10.85
CA ARG A 48 -11.56 16.76 12.25
C ARG A 48 -10.25 16.59 13.01
N TYR A 49 -9.46 15.56 12.70
CA TYR A 49 -8.12 15.41 13.27
C TYR A 49 -7.20 16.50 12.75
N LEU A 50 -7.19 16.74 11.44
CA LEU A 50 -6.33 17.73 10.78
C LEU A 50 -6.67 19.17 11.17
N GLU A 51 -7.92 19.49 11.47
CA GLU A 51 -8.34 20.81 11.99
C GLU A 51 -7.70 21.11 13.34
N LYS A 52 -7.48 20.10 14.18
CA LYS A 52 -6.86 20.23 15.50
C LYS A 52 -5.34 20.07 15.46
N HIS A 53 -4.86 19.31 14.52
CA HIS A 53 -3.47 18.93 14.36
C HIS A 53 -3.08 19.08 12.89
N PRO A 54 -2.91 20.33 12.40
CA PRO A 54 -2.56 20.57 11.00
C PRO A 54 -1.18 20.01 10.68
N ILE A 55 -1.05 19.43 9.48
CA ILE A 55 0.18 18.86 8.94
C ILE A 55 0.32 19.24 7.48
N SER A 56 1.54 19.51 7.01
CA SER A 56 1.83 19.91 5.64
C SER A 56 2.89 19.04 4.97
N ARG A 57 3.80 18.46 5.76
CA ARG A 57 4.95 17.68 5.27
C ARG A 57 5.21 16.45 6.14
N PRO A 58 5.79 15.39 5.56
CA PRO A 58 6.11 14.17 6.28
C PRO A 58 7.05 14.33 7.49
N ASP A 59 7.93 15.36 7.48
CA ASP A 59 8.82 15.66 8.62
C ASP A 59 8.04 15.95 9.91
N GLU A 60 6.81 16.43 9.80
CA GLU A 60 5.97 16.79 10.94
C GLU A 60 5.30 15.58 11.60
N LEU A 61 5.32 14.41 10.94
CA LEU A 61 4.70 13.17 11.45
C LEU A 61 5.22 12.75 12.83
N GLU A 62 6.46 13.09 13.17
CA GLU A 62 7.03 12.79 14.49
C GLU A 62 6.28 13.44 15.66
N HIS A 63 5.50 14.50 15.37
CA HIS A 63 4.70 15.26 16.35
C HIS A 63 3.22 14.85 16.36
N HIS A 64 2.84 13.89 15.49
CA HIS A 64 1.47 13.42 15.36
C HIS A 64 1.25 12.04 15.96
N SER A 65 0.00 11.73 16.32
CA SER A 65 -0.40 10.37 16.64
C SER A 65 -0.56 9.57 15.35
N CYS A 66 0.40 8.69 15.06
CA CYS A 66 0.33 7.78 13.93
C CYS A 66 -0.26 6.45 14.36
N ILE A 67 -1.12 5.87 13.54
CA ILE A 67 -1.70 4.56 13.75
C ILE A 67 -0.83 3.56 13.00
N LEU A 68 -0.14 2.72 13.75
CA LEU A 68 0.84 1.78 13.22
C LEU A 68 0.15 0.50 12.77
N ILE A 69 0.61 -0.06 11.66
CA ILE A 69 0.17 -1.36 11.18
C ILE A 69 1.37 -2.30 11.30
N ASP A 70 1.30 -3.18 12.30
CA ASP A 70 2.30 -4.22 12.53
C ASP A 70 1.80 -5.52 11.93
N SER A 71 2.30 -5.87 10.77
CA SER A 71 1.96 -7.10 10.07
C SER A 71 3.24 -7.85 9.67
N MET A 72 3.13 -9.16 9.45
CA MET A 72 4.25 -9.99 9.00
C MET A 72 4.87 -9.53 7.65
N MET A 73 4.24 -8.57 6.98
CA MET A 73 4.71 -8.03 5.70
C MET A 73 5.44 -6.69 5.83
N ILE A 74 5.57 -6.14 7.05
CA ILE A 74 6.16 -4.83 7.32
C ILE A 74 7.31 -5.01 8.31
N ASP A 75 8.54 -4.69 7.91
CA ASP A 75 9.73 -4.88 8.74
C ASP A 75 9.77 -3.96 9.96
N ASP A 76 9.34 -2.71 9.82
CA ASP A 76 9.26 -1.73 10.93
C ASP A 76 8.02 -0.84 10.75
N ALA A 77 6.97 -1.10 11.54
CA ALA A 77 5.73 -0.34 11.52
C ALA A 77 5.93 1.16 11.86
N ASN A 78 7.05 1.52 12.48
CA ASN A 78 7.40 2.89 12.85
C ASN A 78 8.14 3.65 11.73
N ILE A 79 8.37 3.03 10.57
CA ILE A 79 9.02 3.68 9.44
C ILE A 79 8.03 3.79 8.29
N TRP A 80 7.66 5.03 7.96
CA TRP A 80 6.87 5.35 6.80
C TRP A 80 7.75 5.94 5.72
N ARG A 81 7.55 5.48 4.51
CA ARG A 81 8.40 5.82 3.37
C ARG A 81 7.64 6.64 2.36
N PHE A 82 8.26 7.71 1.89
CA PHE A 82 7.69 8.56 0.86
C PHE A 82 8.74 8.94 -0.19
N ASN A 83 8.31 9.10 -1.42
CA ASN A 83 9.06 9.84 -2.41
C ASN A 83 9.05 11.32 -2.05
N VAL A 84 10.18 11.97 -2.21
CA VAL A 84 10.26 13.43 -2.09
C VAL A 84 9.53 14.04 -3.29
N ALA A 85 8.62 14.97 -3.03
CA ALA A 85 7.82 15.63 -4.06
C ALA A 85 8.69 16.18 -5.21
N GLY A 86 8.36 15.78 -6.44
CA GLY A 86 9.08 16.20 -7.65
C GLY A 86 10.45 15.55 -7.87
N SER A 87 10.85 14.57 -7.04
CA SER A 87 12.11 13.84 -7.19
C SER A 87 11.89 12.32 -7.17
N LYS A 88 12.93 11.57 -7.57
CA LYS A 88 12.98 10.12 -7.40
C LYS A 88 13.58 9.72 -6.03
N GLU A 89 13.92 10.69 -5.21
CA GLU A 89 14.52 10.46 -3.90
C GLU A 89 13.46 9.90 -2.95
N VAL A 90 13.80 8.81 -2.28
CA VAL A 90 12.97 8.15 -1.27
C VAL A 90 13.53 8.49 0.10
N ARG A 91 12.64 8.83 1.04
CA ARG A 91 13.04 9.10 2.43
C ARG A 91 12.17 8.31 3.39
N ASP A 92 12.82 7.85 4.45
CA ASP A 92 12.22 7.18 5.58
C ASP A 92 11.93 8.18 6.69
N TYR A 93 10.71 8.12 7.21
CA TYR A 93 10.25 8.98 8.30
C TYR A 93 9.88 8.10 9.49
N ARG A 94 10.54 8.33 10.62
CA ARG A 94 10.23 7.62 11.85
C ARG A 94 9.01 8.25 12.50
N VAL A 95 7.98 7.43 12.69
CA VAL A 95 6.70 7.83 13.27
C VAL A 95 6.47 7.21 14.64
N LYS A 96 5.53 7.76 15.40
CA LYS A 96 5.13 7.30 16.72
C LYS A 96 3.61 7.23 16.79
N GLY A 97 3.09 6.30 17.56
CA GLY A 97 1.65 6.22 17.82
C GLY A 97 1.31 5.39 19.03
N ASN A 98 0.12 5.62 19.56
CA ASN A 98 -0.41 4.90 20.71
C ASN A 98 -1.23 3.68 20.30
N TYR A 99 -1.46 3.50 18.98
CA TYR A 99 -2.28 2.43 18.43
C TYR A 99 -1.44 1.60 17.48
N VAL A 100 -1.48 0.30 17.68
CA VAL A 100 -0.86 -0.70 16.81
C VAL A 100 -1.96 -1.68 16.40
N CYS A 101 -2.13 -1.85 15.09
CA CYS A 101 -3.10 -2.75 14.48
C CYS A 101 -2.37 -3.84 13.70
N ASP A 102 -2.95 -5.01 13.60
CA ASP A 102 -2.44 -6.13 12.81
C ASP A 102 -2.92 -6.11 11.35
N ASN A 103 -3.81 -5.18 11.02
CA ASN A 103 -4.36 -5.04 9.67
C ASN A 103 -4.80 -3.60 9.37
N THR A 104 -4.88 -3.30 8.07
CA THR A 104 -5.25 -1.99 7.54
C THR A 104 -6.67 -1.57 7.93
N GLN A 105 -7.63 -2.50 7.94
CA GLN A 105 -9.04 -2.17 8.22
C GLN A 105 -9.23 -1.62 9.63
N SER A 106 -8.63 -2.26 10.64
CA SER A 106 -8.65 -1.78 12.02
C SER A 106 -7.99 -0.41 12.16
N ALA A 107 -6.88 -0.18 11.46
CA ALA A 107 -6.19 1.11 11.47
C ALA A 107 -7.05 2.22 10.82
N LEU A 108 -7.75 1.93 9.74
CA LEU A 108 -8.68 2.87 9.11
C LEU A 108 -9.84 3.23 10.03
N GLU A 109 -10.40 2.27 10.77
CA GLU A 109 -11.45 2.55 11.75
C GLU A 109 -10.99 3.54 12.84
N LEU A 110 -9.76 3.41 13.32
CA LEU A 110 -9.21 4.36 14.29
C LEU A 110 -9.03 5.76 13.66
N ALA A 111 -8.58 5.84 12.42
CA ALA A 111 -8.43 7.11 11.70
C ALA A 111 -9.78 7.80 11.45
N ARG A 112 -10.84 7.04 11.06
CA ARG A 112 -12.23 7.52 10.92
C ARG A 112 -12.75 8.10 12.23
N ASN A 113 -12.36 7.52 13.36
CA ASN A 113 -12.70 7.98 14.71
C ASN A 113 -11.78 9.09 15.23
N HIS A 114 -11.03 9.76 14.37
CA HIS A 114 -10.21 10.94 14.66
C HIS A 114 -9.03 10.68 15.62
N LEU A 115 -8.53 9.45 15.71
CA LEU A 115 -7.51 9.05 16.69
C LEU A 115 -6.07 9.25 16.18
N GLY A 116 -5.90 9.54 14.89
CA GLY A 116 -4.57 9.77 14.33
C GLY A 116 -4.50 9.70 12.81
N ILE A 117 -3.27 9.64 12.33
CA ILE A 117 -2.92 9.51 10.92
C ILE A 117 -2.62 8.05 10.63
N VAL A 118 -3.12 7.52 9.52
CA VAL A 118 -2.85 6.17 9.02
C VAL A 118 -2.09 6.23 7.70
N PHE A 119 -1.14 5.32 7.50
CA PHE A 119 -0.44 5.12 6.23
C PHE A 119 -1.04 3.90 5.54
N ALA A 120 -1.73 4.13 4.42
CA ALA A 120 -2.53 3.08 3.79
C ALA A 120 -2.52 3.19 2.25
N PRO A 121 -2.76 2.07 1.54
CA PRO A 121 -2.98 2.10 0.10
C PRO A 121 -4.23 2.90 -0.27
N ASP A 122 -4.15 3.67 -1.37
CA ASP A 122 -5.24 4.49 -1.90
C ASP A 122 -6.53 3.68 -2.17
N LYS A 123 -6.37 2.44 -2.59
CA LYS A 123 -7.49 1.50 -2.81
C LYS A 123 -8.27 1.21 -1.54
N SER A 124 -7.59 1.15 -0.39
CA SER A 124 -8.22 0.84 0.90
C SER A 124 -9.07 1.99 1.46
N VAL A 125 -8.81 3.21 1.01
CA VAL A 125 -9.49 4.44 1.47
C VAL A 125 -10.40 5.05 0.40
N GLN A 126 -10.66 4.37 -0.70
CA GLN A 126 -11.38 4.92 -1.84
C GLN A 126 -12.80 5.43 -1.49
N SER A 127 -13.55 4.69 -0.67
CA SER A 127 -14.88 5.12 -0.19
C SER A 127 -14.78 6.32 0.74
N ASP A 128 -13.79 6.32 1.64
CA ASP A 128 -13.58 7.41 2.59
C ASP A 128 -13.21 8.73 1.89
N LEU A 129 -12.44 8.65 0.81
CA LEU A 129 -12.10 9.83 0.00
C LEU A 129 -13.33 10.38 -0.75
N GLN A 130 -14.23 9.50 -1.19
CA GLN A 130 -15.47 9.91 -1.89
C GLN A 130 -16.46 10.60 -0.97
N ASP A 131 -16.61 10.14 0.26
CA ASP A 131 -17.54 10.71 1.25
C ASP A 131 -16.89 11.75 2.16
N GLY A 132 -15.58 11.93 2.07
CA GLY A 132 -14.80 12.91 2.85
C GLY A 132 -14.55 12.50 4.30
N THR A 133 -14.76 11.24 4.66
CA THR A 133 -14.50 10.73 6.02
C THR A 133 -13.00 10.76 6.34
N LEU A 134 -12.17 10.35 5.38
CA LEU A 134 -10.71 10.52 5.42
C LEU A 134 -10.26 11.39 4.24
N VAL A 135 -9.20 12.17 4.48
CA VAL A 135 -8.57 13.01 3.47
C VAL A 135 -7.06 12.81 3.48
N PRO A 136 -6.35 13.05 2.38
CA PRO A 136 -4.89 13.05 2.36
C PRO A 136 -4.33 14.09 3.32
N CYS A 137 -3.29 13.74 4.07
CA CYS A 137 -2.65 14.65 5.01
C CYS A 137 -1.84 15.74 4.33
N PHE A 138 -1.36 15.50 3.11
CA PHE A 138 -0.46 16.39 2.40
C PHE A 138 -1.11 16.96 1.14
N GLN A 139 -0.89 18.25 0.86
CA GLN A 139 -1.36 18.90 -0.37
C GLN A 139 -0.54 18.49 -1.60
N GLN A 140 0.75 18.18 -1.39
CA GLN A 140 1.61 17.65 -2.44
C GLN A 140 1.64 16.13 -2.40
N PRO A 141 1.86 15.44 -3.53
CA PRO A 141 1.88 13.99 -3.58
C PRO A 141 3.15 13.44 -2.92
N TYR A 142 3.08 13.17 -1.63
CA TYR A 142 4.04 12.33 -0.93
C TYR A 142 3.50 10.92 -0.92
N GLU A 143 4.06 10.06 -1.77
CA GLU A 143 3.55 8.71 -2.01
C GLU A 143 4.68 7.69 -1.96
N TRP A 144 4.34 6.49 -1.58
CA TRP A 144 5.14 5.30 -1.81
C TRP A 144 4.35 4.32 -2.69
N TRP A 145 5.03 3.60 -3.56
CA TRP A 145 4.39 2.66 -4.46
C TRP A 145 4.72 1.23 -4.05
N LEU A 146 3.67 0.43 -3.81
CA LEU A 146 3.76 -0.98 -3.48
C LEU A 146 3.35 -1.85 -4.66
N ASP A 147 4.24 -2.73 -5.07
CA ASP A 147 3.93 -3.75 -6.08
C ASP A 147 3.19 -4.91 -5.41
N LEU A 148 2.00 -5.22 -5.88
CA LEU A 148 1.28 -6.43 -5.53
C LEU A 148 1.73 -7.55 -6.47
N VAL A 149 2.19 -8.67 -5.91
CA VAL A 149 2.70 -9.81 -6.66
C VAL A 149 1.99 -11.11 -6.26
N ALA A 150 1.86 -12.03 -7.21
CA ALA A 150 1.52 -13.42 -6.94
C ALA A 150 2.81 -14.24 -6.90
N ILE A 151 3.04 -14.94 -5.82
CA ILE A 151 4.20 -15.81 -5.59
C ILE A 151 3.75 -17.25 -5.67
N PHE A 152 4.48 -18.06 -6.43
CA PHE A 152 4.18 -19.47 -6.63
C PHE A 152 5.43 -20.25 -7.06
N ARG A 153 5.37 -21.58 -6.99
CA ARG A 153 6.46 -22.47 -7.46
C ARG A 153 6.59 -22.41 -8.97
N LYS A 154 7.79 -22.66 -9.51
CA LYS A 154 8.04 -22.74 -10.97
C LYS A 154 7.07 -23.72 -11.61
N ARG A 155 6.60 -23.42 -12.84
CA ARG A 155 5.57 -24.20 -13.56
C ARG A 155 5.90 -25.69 -13.71
N GLU A 156 7.18 -26.03 -13.84
CA GLU A 156 7.65 -27.41 -13.94
C GLU A 156 7.35 -28.28 -12.70
N TYR A 157 7.10 -27.64 -11.54
CA TYR A 157 6.80 -28.30 -10.27
C TYR A 157 5.33 -28.16 -9.86
N GLN A 158 4.49 -27.57 -10.72
CA GLN A 158 3.08 -27.35 -10.40
C GLN A 158 2.16 -28.31 -11.17
N PRO A 159 1.14 -28.88 -10.51
CA PRO A 159 0.06 -29.56 -11.19
C PRO A 159 -0.64 -28.63 -12.19
N TRP A 160 -1.04 -29.16 -13.36
CA TRP A 160 -1.71 -28.38 -14.40
C TRP A 160 -2.96 -27.62 -13.90
N ARG A 161 -3.69 -28.20 -12.95
CA ARG A 161 -4.88 -27.57 -12.33
C ARG A 161 -4.54 -26.29 -11.58
N VAL A 162 -3.39 -26.24 -10.89
CA VAL A 162 -2.91 -25.05 -10.18
C VAL A 162 -2.52 -23.97 -11.17
N GLN A 163 -1.82 -24.33 -12.24
CA GLN A 163 -1.46 -23.41 -13.32
C GLN A 163 -2.70 -22.78 -13.96
N TYR A 164 -3.72 -23.59 -14.25
CA TYR A 164 -4.96 -23.10 -14.84
C TYR A 164 -5.69 -22.09 -13.92
N VAL A 165 -5.86 -22.44 -12.63
CA VAL A 165 -6.50 -21.57 -11.64
C VAL A 165 -5.70 -20.27 -11.47
N LEU A 166 -4.38 -20.34 -11.42
CA LEU A 166 -3.50 -19.17 -11.30
C LEU A 166 -3.65 -18.25 -12.51
N ASP A 167 -3.57 -18.79 -13.73
CA ASP A 167 -3.69 -18.00 -14.96
C ASP A 167 -5.07 -17.31 -15.05
N GLU A 168 -6.16 -18.00 -14.65
CA GLU A 168 -7.51 -17.46 -14.62
C GLU A 168 -7.66 -16.36 -13.55
N MET A 169 -7.18 -16.62 -12.34
CA MET A 169 -7.22 -15.67 -11.25
C MET A 169 -6.44 -14.38 -11.59
N LEU A 170 -5.24 -14.50 -12.13
CA LEU A 170 -4.43 -13.34 -12.52
C LEU A 170 -5.08 -12.55 -13.66
N ARG A 171 -5.73 -13.21 -14.59
CA ARG A 171 -6.48 -12.57 -15.68
C ARG A 171 -7.67 -11.78 -15.14
N GLU A 172 -8.46 -12.38 -14.25
CA GLU A 172 -9.62 -11.73 -13.65
C GLU A 172 -9.22 -10.52 -12.79
N ILE A 173 -8.20 -10.66 -11.94
CA ILE A 173 -7.70 -9.54 -11.13
C ILE A 173 -7.24 -8.38 -12.03
N ARG A 174 -6.46 -8.66 -13.08
CA ARG A 174 -6.01 -7.62 -14.02
C ARG A 174 -7.17 -6.96 -14.76
N HIS A 175 -8.18 -7.73 -15.14
CA HIS A 175 -9.38 -7.21 -15.80
C HIS A 175 -10.17 -6.25 -14.87
N GLN A 176 -10.41 -6.65 -13.62
CA GLN A 176 -11.09 -5.80 -12.63
C GLN A 176 -10.32 -4.52 -12.33
N LEU A 177 -8.98 -4.60 -12.23
CA LEU A 177 -8.13 -3.44 -12.02
C LEU A 177 -8.15 -2.49 -13.21
N ALA A 178 -8.12 -2.99 -14.44
CA ALA A 178 -8.22 -2.18 -15.65
C ALA A 178 -9.56 -1.43 -15.71
N GLN A 179 -10.67 -2.08 -15.35
CA GLN A 179 -12.00 -1.43 -15.27
C GLN A 179 -12.03 -0.33 -14.19
N SER A 180 -11.40 -0.57 -13.03
CA SER A 180 -11.33 0.41 -11.95
C SER A 180 -10.49 1.64 -12.31
N GLN A 181 -9.48 1.50 -13.15
CA GLN A 181 -8.65 2.61 -13.63
C GLN A 181 -9.35 3.46 -14.69
N GLN A 182 -10.21 2.86 -15.53
CA GLN A 182 -11.03 3.60 -16.51
C GLN A 182 -12.14 4.44 -15.87
N LEU A 183 -12.50 4.17 -14.62
CA LEU A 183 -13.50 4.94 -13.87
C LEU A 183 -12.91 6.15 -13.12
N ARG A 184 -11.61 6.42 -13.22
CA ARG A 184 -11.00 7.68 -12.75
C ARG A 184 -11.24 8.75 -13.82
N PRO A 185 -12.08 9.78 -13.59
CA PRO A 185 -12.18 10.89 -14.52
C PRO A 185 -10.86 11.64 -14.58
N GLU A 186 -10.50 12.06 -15.78
CA GLU A 186 -9.38 12.90 -16.15
C GLU A 186 -9.23 14.13 -15.23
N GLN A 187 -8.34 14.07 -14.25
CA GLN A 187 -7.90 15.23 -13.46
C GLN A 187 -6.44 15.61 -13.74
N ALA A 188 -5.92 15.25 -14.90
CA ALA A 188 -4.54 15.53 -15.30
C ALA A 188 -4.41 16.31 -16.63
N ALA A 189 -5.42 17.06 -17.04
CA ALA A 189 -5.37 17.79 -18.31
C ALA A 189 -5.89 19.24 -18.24
N GLU A 190 -5.71 19.95 -17.12
CA GLU A 190 -5.95 21.40 -17.06
C GLU A 190 -4.85 22.10 -16.27
N SER A 191 -3.63 22.08 -16.81
CA SER A 191 -2.58 23.05 -16.45
C SER A 191 -1.55 23.20 -17.56
N GLU A 192 -2.03 23.39 -18.80
CA GLU A 192 -1.27 24.03 -19.88
C GLU A 192 -2.23 24.95 -20.64
N ASP A 193 -2.33 26.22 -20.15
CA ASP A 193 -2.52 27.44 -20.92
C ASP A 193 -2.05 28.64 -20.06
#